data_1d185eb64e967cd2f30abea2f29e416a
#
_entry.id   1d185eb64e967cd2f30abea2f29e416a
#
_cell.length_a   1.000
_cell.length_b   1.000
_cell.length_c   1.000
_cell.angle_alpha   90.00
_cell.angle_beta   90.00
_cell.angle_gamma   90.00
#
_symmetry.space_group_name_H-M   'P 1'
#
loop_
_entity.id
_entity.type
_entity.pdbx_description
1 polymer ?
#
loop_
_entity_poly.entity_id
_entity_poly.type
_entity_poly.pdbx_seq_one_letter_code
_entity_poly.pdbx_strand_id
1 'polypeptide(L)'
;MRPDPPHNESEENPMTIEAEPKQVPDIDDLRQEIDRLDSAILEAVKRRTEVSKIIGKARMASGGTRLVHSREMKVIERYSELGPDGKDLAMLLLRLGRGRLGH
;
A
#
# COMPACT_ATOMS: atom_id res chain seq x y z
N MET A 1 -25.10 2.95 39.95
CA MET A 1 -24.76 2.76 39.61
C MET A 1 -24.40 2.63 39.03
N ARG A 2 -24.33 2.73 38.78
CA ARG A 2 -23.97 2.53 38.06
C ARG A 2 -23.42 2.51 37.40
N PRO A 3 -23.32 2.70 37.35
CA PRO A 3 -22.78 2.62 36.52
C PRO A 3 -22.34 2.53 35.75
N ASP A 4 -22.28 2.57 35.29
CA ASP A 4 -22.00 2.39 34.46
C ASP A 4 -21.56 2.52 33.77
N PRO A 5 -21.42 2.73 33.89
CA PRO A 5 -20.93 2.64 33.06
C PRO A 5 -20.49 2.56 32.34
N PRO A 6 -20.40 2.56 32.15
CA PRO A 6 -20.05 2.27 31.28
C PRO A 6 -19.75 2.27 30.51
N HIS A 7 -19.67 2.14 30.25
CA HIS A 7 -19.60 1.90 29.52
C HIS A 7 -19.36 2.19 28.84
N ASN A 8 -19.37 2.18 28.88
CA ASN A 8 -19.31 2.20 28.24
C ASN A 8 -18.98 2.57 27.74
N GLU A 9 -18.86 2.51 27.68
CA GLU A 9 -18.71 2.65 27.19
C GLU A 9 -18.18 2.82 26.59
N SER A 10 -18.17 2.80 26.79
CA SER A 10 -17.86 2.72 26.19
C SER A 10 -17.43 2.67 25.52
N GLU A 11 -17.46 2.62 25.42
CA GLU A 11 -17.35 2.38 24.79
C GLU A 11 -17.15 2.38 23.89
N GLU A 12 -17.18 2.35 23.71
CA GLU A 12 -17.22 2.21 22.84
C GLU A 12 -16.93 2.39 21.97
N ASN A 13 -16.98 2.41 21.74
CA ASN A 13 -16.96 2.42 20.75
C ASN A 13 -16.65 2.81 20.03
N PRO A 14 -16.56 2.93 19.94
CA PRO A 14 -16.42 3.10 19.05
C PRO A 14 -16.30 3.31 18.28
N MET A 15 -16.55 3.12 17.88
CA MET A 15 -16.83 3.06 17.06
C MET A 15 -17.16 3.38 16.54
N THR A 16 -17.24 3.50 16.37
CA THR A 16 -17.76 3.61 15.80
C THR A 16 -18.06 4.08 15.32
N ILE A 17 -18.07 4.32 15.17
CA ILE A 17 -18.48 4.58 14.60
C ILE A 17 -18.94 5.01 14.07
N GLU A 18 -18.93 5.02 13.98
CA GLU A 18 -19.47 5.27 13.35
C GLU A 18 -19.57 6.27 13.21
N ALA A 19 -18.84 6.19 13.04
CA ALA A 19 -18.95 7.59 13.02
C ALA A 19 -20.33 8.09 13.00
N GLU A 20 -20.52 9.15 13.53
CA GLU A 20 -21.80 9.77 13.45
C GLU A 20 -22.10 10.17 12.03
N PRO A 21 -23.11 9.59 11.43
CA PRO A 21 -23.35 9.90 10.02
C PRO A 21 -23.76 11.33 9.78
N LYS A 22 -24.30 12.00 10.80
CA LYS A 22 -24.76 13.36 10.63
C LYS A 22 -23.66 14.38 10.60
N GLN A 23 -22.50 14.02 11.08
CA GLN A 23 -21.41 14.94 11.14
C GLN A 23 -20.66 14.96 9.82
N VAL A 24 -20.41 16.17 9.35
CA VAL A 24 -19.64 16.35 8.14
C VAL A 24 -18.16 16.22 8.51
N PRO A 25 -17.43 15.31 7.88
CA PRO A 25 -16.01 15.22 8.17
C PRO A 25 -15.29 16.52 7.85
N ASP A 26 -14.26 16.81 8.62
CA ASP A 26 -13.41 17.96 8.33
C ASP A 26 -12.52 17.59 7.16
N ILE A 27 -12.72 18.26 6.04
CA ILE A 27 -12.00 17.94 4.81
C ILE A 27 -10.51 18.17 4.98
N ASP A 28 -10.14 19.22 5.70
CA ASP A 28 -8.72 19.48 5.92
C ASP A 28 -8.05 18.37 6.69
N ASP A 29 -8.73 17.84 7.71
CA ASP A 29 -8.19 16.71 8.45
C ASP A 29 -8.03 15.49 7.57
N LEU A 30 -9.01 15.25 6.71
CA LEU A 30 -8.96 14.12 5.80
C LEU A 30 -7.83 14.26 4.78
N ARG A 31 -7.61 15.48 4.31
CA ARG A 31 -6.49 15.73 3.40
C ARG A 31 -5.14 15.53 4.09
N GLN A 32 -5.05 15.89 5.36
CA GLN A 32 -3.83 15.61 6.10
C GLN A 32 -3.59 14.11 6.21
N GLU A 33 -4.65 13.35 6.38
CA GLU A 33 -4.52 11.91 6.39
C GLU A 33 -4.04 11.39 5.03
N ILE A 34 -4.58 11.92 3.95
CA ILE A 34 -4.12 11.57 2.61
C ILE A 34 -2.63 11.88 2.46
N ASP A 35 -2.20 13.05 2.95
CA ASP A 35 -0.79 13.42 2.86
C ASP A 35 0.10 12.44 3.58
N ARG A 36 -0.33 11.99 4.76
CA ARG A 36 0.44 10.99 5.50
C ARG A 36 0.49 9.66 4.76
N LEU A 37 -0.65 9.25 4.18
CA LEU A 37 -0.71 8.01 3.42
C LEU A 37 0.15 8.10 2.16
N ASP A 38 0.10 9.23 1.48
CA ASP A 38 0.93 9.42 0.29
C ASP A 38 2.41 9.35 0.62
N SER A 39 2.80 9.94 1.75
CA SER A 39 4.20 9.86 2.19
C SER A 39 4.61 8.41 2.45
N ALA A 40 3.73 7.64 3.08
CA ALA A 40 4.01 6.23 3.35
C ALA A 40 4.09 5.44 2.05
N ILE A 41 3.18 5.70 1.12
CA ILE A 41 3.19 5.02 -0.17
C ILE A 41 4.48 5.36 -0.92
N LEU A 42 4.84 6.63 -0.94
CA LEU A 42 6.05 7.05 -1.65
C LEU A 42 7.29 6.38 -1.07
N GLU A 43 7.42 6.37 0.25
CA GLU A 43 8.56 5.72 0.87
C GLU A 43 8.58 4.22 0.60
N ALA A 44 7.41 3.59 0.62
CA ALA A 44 7.30 2.17 0.32
C ALA A 44 7.70 1.89 -1.13
N VAL A 45 7.26 2.72 -2.06
CA VAL A 45 7.61 2.56 -3.48
C VAL A 45 9.12 2.71 -3.68
N LYS A 46 9.73 3.71 -3.02
CA LYS A 46 11.17 3.92 -3.13
C LYS A 46 11.93 2.71 -2.61
N ARG A 47 11.54 2.22 -1.44
CA ARG A 47 12.24 1.07 -0.86
C ARG A 47 12.03 -0.19 -1.68
N ARG A 48 10.81 -0.40 -2.17
CA ARG A 48 10.51 -1.55 -3.02
C ARG A 48 11.36 -1.52 -4.28
N THR A 49 11.48 -0.35 -4.88
CA THR A 49 12.29 -0.18 -6.08
C THR A 49 13.74 -0.53 -5.80
N GLU A 50 14.27 -0.03 -4.68
CA GLU A 50 15.63 -0.33 -4.25
C GLU A 50 15.87 -1.82 -4.07
N VAL A 51 14.99 -2.46 -3.31
CA VAL A 51 15.12 -3.88 -3.01
C VAL A 51 15.04 -4.70 -4.30
N SER A 52 14.11 -4.32 -5.18
CA SER A 52 13.94 -5.02 -6.45
C SER A 52 15.22 -4.94 -7.28
N LYS A 53 15.88 -3.78 -7.31
CA LYS A 53 17.12 -3.64 -8.04
C LYS A 53 18.25 -4.46 -7.43
N ILE A 54 18.30 -4.53 -6.11
CA ILE A 54 19.29 -5.36 -5.42
C ILE A 54 19.08 -6.83 -5.79
N ILE A 55 17.84 -7.28 -5.77
CA ILE A 55 17.51 -8.66 -6.13
C ILE A 55 17.93 -8.94 -7.57
N GLY A 56 17.62 -8.00 -8.47
CA GLY A 56 17.99 -8.17 -9.87
C GLY A 56 19.48 -8.32 -10.06
N LYS A 57 20.28 -7.48 -9.38
CA LYS A 57 21.72 -7.56 -9.47
C LYS A 57 22.27 -8.86 -8.91
N ALA A 58 21.73 -9.29 -7.76
CA ALA A 58 22.16 -10.53 -7.14
C ALA A 58 21.87 -11.73 -8.02
N ARG A 59 20.70 -11.71 -8.67
CA ARG A 59 20.30 -12.79 -9.56
C ARG A 59 21.20 -12.85 -10.79
N MET A 60 21.50 -11.70 -11.37
CA MET A 60 22.39 -11.67 -12.53
C MET A 60 23.81 -12.08 -12.17
N ALA A 61 24.28 -11.69 -11.01
CA ALA A 61 25.62 -12.09 -10.56
C ALA A 61 25.75 -13.60 -10.41
N SER A 62 24.65 -14.29 -10.11
CA SER A 62 24.67 -15.75 -9.99
C SER A 62 24.26 -16.45 -11.29
N GLY A 63 24.21 -15.71 -12.40
CA GLY A 63 23.94 -16.32 -13.71
C GLY A 63 22.47 -16.43 -14.07
N GLY A 64 21.59 -15.90 -13.23
CA GLY A 64 20.16 -15.94 -13.54
C GLY A 64 19.73 -14.74 -14.37
N THR A 65 18.42 -14.61 -14.51
CA THR A 65 17.85 -13.49 -15.26
C THR A 65 17.35 -12.42 -14.33
N ARG A 66 17.24 -11.20 -14.84
CA ARG A 66 16.66 -10.09 -14.08
C ARG A 66 15.16 -10.27 -13.87
N LEU A 67 14.49 -10.90 -14.81
CA LEU A 67 13.05 -11.04 -14.80
C LEU A 67 12.66 -12.48 -14.47
N VAL A 68 11.72 -12.64 -13.56
CA VAL A 68 11.15 -13.93 -13.23
C VAL A 68 9.67 -13.81 -13.43
N HIS A 69 9.19 -14.36 -14.54
CA HIS A 69 7.81 -14.19 -14.98
C HIS A 69 6.79 -14.64 -13.93
N SER A 70 7.03 -15.80 -13.32
CA SER A 70 6.08 -16.33 -12.33
C SER A 70 5.95 -15.38 -11.12
N ARG A 71 7.06 -14.76 -10.73
CA ARG A 71 7.03 -13.81 -9.63
C ARG A 71 6.26 -12.55 -10.02
N GLU A 72 6.43 -12.10 -11.26
CA GLU A 72 5.71 -10.93 -11.73
C GLU A 72 4.20 -11.18 -11.77
N MET A 73 3.81 -12.36 -12.19
CA MET A 73 2.38 -12.69 -12.21
C MET A 73 1.78 -12.68 -10.82
N LYS A 74 2.53 -13.13 -9.82
CA LYS A 74 2.05 -13.09 -8.44
C LYS A 74 1.87 -11.67 -7.94
N VAL A 75 2.76 -10.77 -8.34
CA VAL A 75 2.63 -9.36 -7.96
C VAL A 75 1.38 -8.76 -8.59
N ILE A 76 1.16 -9.01 -9.88
CA ILE A 76 -0.02 -8.51 -10.57
C ILE A 76 -1.29 -9.02 -9.90
N GLU A 77 -1.30 -10.29 -9.55
CA GLU A 77 -2.45 -10.89 -8.89
C GLU A 77 -2.73 -10.23 -7.54
N ARG A 78 -1.68 -9.92 -6.78
CA ARG A 78 -1.84 -9.27 -5.48
C ARG A 78 -2.55 -7.93 -5.62
N TYR A 79 -2.16 -7.14 -6.58
CA TYR A 79 -2.74 -5.82 -6.76
C TYR A 79 -4.12 -5.84 -7.42
N SER A 80 -4.54 -7.01 -7.91
CA SER A 80 -5.86 -7.13 -8.51
C SER A 80 -6.99 -6.86 -7.50
N GLU A 81 -6.67 -6.87 -6.22
CA GLU A 81 -7.66 -6.47 -5.20
C GLU A 81 -8.17 -5.05 -5.41
N LEU A 82 -7.40 -4.23 -6.08
CA LEU A 82 -7.80 -2.84 -6.36
C LEU A 82 -8.69 -2.73 -7.59
N GLY A 83 -9.03 -3.86 -8.22
CA GLY A 83 -9.80 -3.85 -9.45
C GLY A 83 -8.90 -3.66 -10.67
N PRO A 84 -9.48 -3.24 -11.80
CA PRO A 84 -8.68 -3.13 -13.04
C PRO A 84 -7.47 -2.23 -12.93
N ASP A 85 -7.56 -1.15 -12.17
CA ASP A 85 -6.43 -0.24 -12.01
C ASP A 85 -5.29 -0.88 -11.25
N GLY A 86 -5.58 -1.92 -10.48
CA GLY A 86 -4.54 -2.61 -9.72
C GLY A 86 -3.49 -3.25 -10.61
N LYS A 87 -3.91 -3.79 -11.76
CA LYS A 87 -2.97 -4.34 -12.70
C LYS A 87 -2.01 -3.27 -13.22
N ASP A 88 -2.56 -2.10 -13.54
CA ASP A 88 -1.73 -1.00 -14.02
C ASP A 88 -0.72 -0.56 -12.98
N LEU A 89 -1.16 -0.48 -11.73
CA LEU A 89 -0.27 -0.13 -10.64
C LEU A 89 0.83 -1.18 -10.47
N ALA A 90 0.47 -2.45 -10.53
CA ALA A 90 1.44 -3.54 -10.43
C ALA A 90 2.48 -3.44 -11.53
N MET A 91 2.04 -3.20 -12.76
CA MET A 91 2.96 -3.10 -13.89
C MET A 91 3.92 -1.94 -13.73
N LEU A 92 3.42 -0.81 -13.21
CA LEU A 92 4.26 0.33 -12.95
C LEU A 92 5.32 0.02 -11.89
N LEU A 93 4.91 -0.61 -10.79
CA LEU A 93 5.85 -0.96 -9.72
C LEU A 93 6.91 -1.95 -10.22
N LEU A 94 6.50 -2.90 -11.04
CA LEU A 94 7.44 -3.85 -11.63
C LEU A 94 8.43 -3.14 -12.53
N ARG A 95 7.94 -2.20 -13.33
CA ARG A 95 8.81 -1.45 -14.23
C ARG A 95 9.82 -0.60 -13.47
N LEU A 96 9.38 0.04 -12.38
CA LEU A 96 10.29 0.83 -11.56
C LEU A 96 11.39 -0.05 -10.99
N GLY A 97 11.05 -1.26 -10.55
CA GLY A 97 12.03 -2.16 -9.98
C GLY A 97 13.04 -2.70 -10.99
N ARG A 98 12.63 -2.86 -12.25
CA ARG A 98 13.55 -3.28 -13.30
C ARG A 98 14.52 -2.17 -13.65
N GLY A 99 14.10 -0.94 -13.50
CA GLY A 99 14.86 0.18 -13.98
C GLY A 99 14.81 0.24 -15.48
N ARG A 100 15.89 0.70 -16.08
CA ARG A 100 15.97 0.86 -17.53
C ARG A 100 16.59 -0.37 -18.15
N LEU A 101 15.76 -1.33 -18.47
CA LEU A 101 16.25 -2.54 -19.13
C LEU A 101 16.82 -2.19 -20.48
N GLY A 102 18.00 -2.72 -20.76
CA GLY A 102 18.66 -2.51 -22.05
C GLY A 102 19.36 -1.18 -22.18
N HIS A 103 19.42 -0.44 -21.13
CA HIS A 103 20.08 0.88 -21.14
C HIS A 103 21.20 0.95 -20.16
#